data_29d5a40249a094bde5a1599cbc752c8e
#
_entry.id   29d5a40249a094bde5a1599cbc752c8e
#
_cell.length_a   1.000
_cell.length_b   1.000
_cell.length_c   1.000
_cell.angle_alpha   90.00
_cell.angle_beta   90.00
_cell.angle_gamma   90.00
#
_symmetry.space_group_name_H-M   'P 1'
#
loop_
_entity.id
_entity.type
_entity.pdbx_description
1 polymer ?
#
loop_
_entity_poly.entity_id
_entity_poly.type
_entity_poly.pdbx_seq_one_letter_code
_entity_poly.pdbx_strand_id
1 'polypeptide(L)'
;MINSQRKGASAEREVAGLIALNLGVKLKRNLEQTRGGGHDLVLDGDEQHWPIALEIKNYSEARPGQISGWWQQAVSQAAIAKQIPVLWYKDRRRWRVILPGHLFMEGVAWGTIEAYTVTVSPEMFYSVYREKIMEGPSFC
;
A
#
# COMPACT_ATOMS: atom_id res chain seq x y z
N MET A 1 -13.71 -10.27 -22.74
CA MET A 1 -13.62 -10.28 -21.26
C MET A 1 -12.22 -9.98 -20.82
N ILE A 2 -12.04 -8.99 -19.98
CA ILE A 2 -10.73 -8.61 -19.50
C ILE A 2 -10.24 -9.67 -18.52
N ASN A 3 -9.04 -10.18 -18.75
CA ASN A 3 -8.43 -11.12 -17.84
C ASN A 3 -8.02 -10.38 -16.55
N SER A 4 -8.65 -10.69 -15.43
CA SER A 4 -8.40 -10.04 -14.15
C SER A 4 -6.96 -10.19 -13.66
N GLN A 5 -6.30 -11.30 -13.97
CA GLN A 5 -4.89 -11.52 -13.64
C GLN A 5 -3.99 -10.56 -14.41
N ARG A 6 -4.27 -10.34 -15.68
CA ARG A 6 -3.53 -9.41 -16.52
C ARG A 6 -3.70 -7.97 -16.03
N LYS A 7 -4.92 -7.61 -15.67
CA LYS A 7 -5.22 -6.28 -15.13
C LYS A 7 -4.51 -6.04 -13.83
N GLY A 8 -4.49 -7.04 -12.94
CA GLY A 8 -3.78 -6.96 -11.67
C GLY A 8 -2.28 -6.83 -11.85
N ALA A 9 -1.69 -7.66 -12.71
CA ALA A 9 -0.25 -7.61 -12.99
C ALA A 9 0.18 -6.27 -13.58
N SER A 10 -0.62 -5.72 -14.49
CA SER A 10 -0.35 -4.42 -15.11
C SER A 10 -0.38 -3.30 -14.07
N ALA A 11 -1.38 -3.33 -13.17
CA ALA A 11 -1.50 -2.34 -12.10
C ALA A 11 -0.32 -2.40 -11.14
N GLU A 12 0.10 -3.60 -10.75
CA GLU A 12 1.24 -3.78 -9.87
C GLU A 12 2.52 -3.23 -10.49
N ARG A 13 2.74 -3.46 -11.78
CA ARG A 13 3.90 -2.92 -12.48
C ARG A 13 3.85 -1.39 -12.58
N GLU A 14 2.66 -0.84 -12.81
CA GLU A 14 2.48 0.61 -12.87
C GLU A 14 2.86 1.25 -11.54
N VAL A 15 2.33 0.73 -10.44
CA VAL A 15 2.63 1.25 -9.11
C VAL A 15 4.10 1.08 -8.76
N ALA A 16 4.69 -0.08 -9.05
CA ALA A 16 6.11 -0.33 -8.82
C ALA A 16 6.97 0.68 -9.59
N GLY A 17 6.60 0.98 -10.82
CA GLY A 17 7.30 1.99 -11.64
C GLY A 17 7.18 3.39 -11.06
N LEU A 18 6.01 3.78 -10.59
CA LEU A 18 5.80 5.09 -9.97
C LEU A 18 6.61 5.25 -8.68
N ILE A 19 6.65 4.21 -7.87
CA ILE A 19 7.43 4.21 -6.62
C ILE A 19 8.93 4.29 -6.92
N ALA A 20 9.41 3.52 -7.89
CA ALA A 20 10.80 3.57 -8.30
C ALA A 20 11.20 4.96 -8.80
N LEU A 21 10.35 5.56 -9.64
CA LEU A 21 10.60 6.88 -10.21
C LEU A 21 10.62 7.97 -9.15
N ASN A 22 9.68 7.92 -8.19
CA ASN A 22 9.47 9.03 -7.24
C ASN A 22 10.21 8.84 -5.93
N LEU A 23 10.45 7.61 -5.50
CA LEU A 23 11.07 7.31 -4.21
C LEU A 23 12.43 6.60 -4.35
N GLY A 24 12.76 6.13 -5.54
CA GLY A 24 14.00 5.38 -5.75
C GLY A 24 14.00 3.99 -5.14
N VAL A 25 12.84 3.48 -4.74
CA VAL A 25 12.70 2.15 -4.15
C VAL A 25 12.30 1.17 -5.23
N LYS A 26 13.06 0.08 -5.39
CA LYS A 26 12.77 -0.95 -6.38
C LYS A 26 11.92 -2.05 -5.76
N LEU A 27 10.74 -2.23 -6.33
CA LEU A 27 9.79 -3.26 -5.91
C LEU A 27 9.54 -4.23 -7.05
N LYS A 28 9.20 -5.46 -6.68
CA LYS A 28 8.80 -6.49 -7.64
C LYS A 28 7.52 -7.15 -7.16
N ARG A 29 6.83 -7.84 -8.08
CA ARG A 29 5.61 -8.56 -7.74
C ARG A 29 5.93 -9.71 -6.79
N ASN A 30 5.07 -9.88 -5.79
CA ASN A 30 5.16 -10.99 -4.87
C ASN A 30 4.45 -12.21 -5.46
N LEU A 31 5.20 -13.06 -6.12
CA LEU A 31 4.66 -14.23 -6.81
C LEU A 31 4.22 -15.35 -5.85
N GLU A 32 4.62 -15.27 -4.60
CA GLU A 32 4.27 -16.25 -3.57
C GLU A 32 2.96 -15.94 -2.86
N GLN A 33 2.36 -14.78 -3.13
CA GLN A 33 1.17 -14.32 -2.44
C GLN A 33 -0.05 -15.22 -2.65
N THR A 34 -0.08 -16.01 -3.71
CA THR A 34 -1.25 -16.82 -4.07
C THR A 34 -1.57 -17.93 -3.09
N ARG A 35 -0.64 -18.30 -2.23
CA ARG A 35 -0.83 -19.45 -1.33
C ARG A 35 -0.95 -19.08 0.15
N GLY A 36 -0.42 -17.97 0.56
CA GLY A 36 -0.38 -17.62 1.98
C GLY A 36 -1.00 -16.28 2.31
N GLY A 37 -1.61 -15.64 1.35
CA GLY A 37 -1.95 -14.23 1.48
C GLY A 37 -0.66 -13.42 1.51
N GLY A 38 -0.73 -12.14 1.57
CA GLY A 38 0.44 -11.28 1.60
C GLY A 38 0.24 -10.10 0.69
N HIS A 39 1.14 -9.16 0.79
CA HIS A 39 1.08 -7.92 0.03
C HIS A 39 1.55 -8.13 -1.41
N ASP A 40 1.12 -7.24 -2.28
CA ASP A 40 1.28 -7.39 -3.73
C ASP A 40 2.71 -7.16 -4.23
N LEU A 41 3.45 -6.26 -3.59
CA LEU A 41 4.81 -5.90 -3.98
C LEU A 41 5.78 -6.06 -2.81
N VAL A 42 6.96 -6.56 -3.13
CA VAL A 42 8.05 -6.74 -2.16
C VAL A 42 9.31 -6.08 -2.69
N LEU A 43 10.28 -5.83 -1.80
CA LEU A 43 11.57 -5.27 -2.22
C LEU A 43 12.27 -6.17 -3.22
N ASP A 44 12.85 -5.54 -4.24
CA ASP A 44 13.73 -6.20 -5.18
C ASP A 44 15.17 -5.93 -4.75
N GLY A 45 15.67 -6.79 -3.87
CA GLY A 45 17.00 -6.65 -3.26
C GLY A 45 16.92 -6.32 -1.78
N ASP A 46 18.05 -6.35 -1.10
CA ASP A 46 18.14 -6.20 0.35
C ASP A 46 18.69 -4.85 0.81
N GLU A 47 19.00 -3.97 -0.13
CA GLU A 47 19.74 -2.75 0.16
C GLU A 47 18.88 -1.58 0.62
N GLN A 48 17.57 -1.69 0.50
CA GLN A 48 16.66 -0.58 0.76
C GLN A 48 15.71 -0.91 1.91
N HIS A 49 15.31 0.13 2.62
CA HIS A 49 14.33 0.02 3.69
C HIS A 49 12.93 0.24 3.12
N TRP A 50 12.04 -0.73 3.34
CA TRP A 50 10.66 -0.64 2.87
C TRP A 50 9.73 -1.30 3.89
N PRO A 51 9.29 -0.57 4.93
CA PRO A 51 8.48 -1.14 6.01
C PRO A 51 6.98 -1.19 5.67
N ILE A 52 6.64 -1.25 4.40
CA ILE A 52 5.27 -1.13 3.91
C ILE A 52 4.79 -2.46 3.35
N ALA A 53 3.59 -2.87 3.78
CA ALA A 53 2.83 -3.93 3.13
C ALA A 53 1.84 -3.27 2.17
N LEU A 54 2.12 -3.39 0.88
CA LEU A 54 1.40 -2.68 -0.16
C LEU A 54 0.36 -3.56 -0.81
N GLU A 55 -0.88 -3.09 -0.83
CA GLU A 55 -2.00 -3.73 -1.50
C GLU A 55 -2.44 -2.83 -2.66
N ILE A 56 -2.70 -3.43 -3.83
CA ILE A 56 -3.03 -2.68 -5.04
C ILE A 56 -4.33 -3.21 -5.63
N LYS A 57 -5.28 -2.31 -5.88
CA LYS A 57 -6.57 -2.65 -6.49
C LYS A 57 -6.82 -1.75 -7.70
N ASN A 58 -7.13 -2.36 -8.82
CA ASN A 58 -7.40 -1.65 -10.06
C ASN A 58 -8.80 -2.02 -10.58
N TYR A 59 -9.76 -1.19 -10.20
CA TYR A 59 -11.15 -1.33 -10.64
C TYR A 59 -11.58 -0.07 -11.36
N SER A 60 -12.53 -0.21 -12.26
CA SER A 60 -13.06 0.94 -12.99
C SER A 60 -13.81 1.89 -12.08
N GLU A 61 -14.38 1.37 -11.00
CA GLU A 61 -15.12 2.13 -10.02
C GLU A 61 -14.87 1.55 -8.63
N ALA A 62 -14.55 2.41 -7.68
CA ALA A 62 -14.29 2.00 -6.30
C ALA A 62 -15.42 2.49 -5.40
N ARG A 63 -16.21 1.56 -4.86
CA ARG A 63 -17.31 1.87 -3.96
C ARG A 63 -16.84 1.84 -2.51
N PRO A 64 -17.44 2.67 -1.61
CA PRO A 64 -17.02 2.72 -0.21
C PRO A 64 -16.97 1.36 0.48
N GLY A 65 -17.94 0.50 0.25
CA GLY A 65 -17.95 -0.84 0.85
C GLY A 65 -16.81 -1.73 0.36
N GLN A 66 -16.46 -1.63 -0.92
CA GLN A 66 -15.32 -2.33 -1.48
C GLN A 66 -14.01 -1.81 -0.90
N ILE A 67 -13.86 -0.50 -0.83
CA ILE A 67 -12.66 0.15 -0.29
C ILE A 67 -12.44 -0.29 1.16
N SER A 68 -13.49 -0.33 1.96
CA SER A 68 -13.42 -0.78 3.34
C SER A 68 -12.92 -2.23 3.43
N GLY A 69 -13.43 -3.11 2.60
CA GLY A 69 -12.99 -4.50 2.54
C GLY A 69 -11.53 -4.65 2.11
N TRP A 70 -11.12 -3.88 1.12
CA TRP A 70 -9.72 -3.87 0.68
C TRP A 70 -8.79 -3.38 1.77
N TRP A 71 -9.21 -2.36 2.51
CA TRP A 71 -8.40 -1.84 3.62
C TRP A 71 -8.26 -2.87 4.74
N GLN A 72 -9.33 -3.57 5.08
CA GLN A 72 -9.26 -4.64 6.08
C GLN A 72 -8.29 -5.74 5.64
N GLN A 73 -8.31 -6.09 4.36
CA GLN A 73 -7.35 -7.05 3.80
C GLN A 73 -5.92 -6.55 3.93
N ALA A 74 -5.68 -5.30 3.60
CA ALA A 74 -4.36 -4.68 3.70
C ALA A 74 -3.85 -4.70 5.16
N VAL A 75 -4.71 -4.34 6.11
CA VAL A 75 -4.36 -4.35 7.54
C VAL A 75 -4.02 -5.75 8.02
N SER A 76 -4.82 -6.75 7.64
CA SER A 76 -4.58 -8.14 8.03
C SER A 76 -3.24 -8.66 7.53
N GLN A 77 -2.92 -8.38 6.27
CA GLN A 77 -1.65 -8.81 5.67
C GLN A 77 -0.46 -8.09 6.29
N ALA A 78 -0.62 -6.79 6.55
CA ALA A 78 0.42 -5.99 7.17
C ALA A 78 0.72 -6.47 8.60
N ALA A 79 -0.30 -6.87 9.34
CA ALA A 79 -0.14 -7.38 10.70
C ALA A 79 0.71 -8.66 10.71
N ILE A 80 0.48 -9.56 9.76
CA ILE A 80 1.26 -10.79 9.62
C ILE A 80 2.72 -10.48 9.32
N ALA A 81 2.97 -9.53 8.43
CA ALA A 81 4.31 -9.13 8.02
C ALA A 81 4.98 -8.15 9.00
N LYS A 82 4.25 -7.64 9.99
CA LYS A 82 4.70 -6.61 10.91
C LYS A 82 5.15 -5.35 10.17
N GLN A 83 4.35 -4.92 9.21
CA GLN A 83 4.62 -3.78 8.37
C GLN A 83 3.45 -2.80 8.40
N ILE A 84 3.65 -1.64 7.79
CA ILE A 84 2.64 -0.58 7.70
C ILE A 84 1.72 -0.87 6.52
N PRO A 85 0.40 -0.98 6.73
CA PRO A 85 -0.52 -1.20 5.61
C PRO A 85 -0.65 0.07 4.77
N VAL A 86 -0.58 -0.10 3.46
CA VAL A 86 -0.81 0.97 2.49
C VAL A 86 -1.62 0.37 1.35
N LEU A 87 -2.73 1.02 1.00
CA LEU A 87 -3.59 0.58 -0.09
C LEU A 87 -3.58 1.61 -1.21
N TRP A 88 -3.18 1.17 -2.39
CA TRP A 88 -3.34 1.94 -3.62
C TRP A 88 -4.54 1.39 -4.37
N TYR A 89 -5.50 2.24 -4.70
CA TYR A 89 -6.61 1.83 -5.55
C TYR A 89 -6.86 2.86 -6.62
N LYS A 90 -7.35 2.39 -7.76
CA LYS A 90 -7.68 3.25 -8.88
C LYS A 90 -9.17 3.50 -8.88
N ASP A 91 -9.56 4.76 -8.97
CA ASP A 91 -10.94 5.19 -9.08
C ASP A 91 -11.02 6.22 -10.20
N ARG A 92 -11.82 5.94 -11.21
CA ARG A 92 -11.99 6.83 -12.37
C ARG A 92 -10.64 7.22 -12.99
N ARG A 93 -9.76 6.23 -13.18
CA ARG A 93 -8.43 6.38 -13.78
C ARG A 93 -7.43 7.15 -12.93
N ARG A 94 -7.75 7.44 -11.66
CA ARG A 94 -6.84 8.12 -10.75
C ARG A 94 -6.45 7.22 -9.60
N TRP A 95 -5.18 7.20 -9.30
CA TRP A 95 -4.71 6.50 -8.12
C TRP A 95 -5.03 7.28 -6.85
N ARG A 96 -5.50 6.55 -5.85
CA ARG A 96 -5.70 7.04 -4.50
C ARG A 96 -4.91 6.15 -3.56
N VAL A 97 -4.41 6.71 -2.47
CA VAL A 97 -3.62 5.96 -1.50
C VAL A 97 -4.24 6.13 -0.12
N ILE A 98 -4.52 5.00 0.53
CA ILE A 98 -5.01 5.03 1.91
C ILE A 98 -3.86 4.70 2.85
N LEU A 99 -3.69 5.52 3.86
CA LEU A 99 -2.67 5.42 4.89
C LEU A 99 -3.32 5.34 6.27
N PRO A 100 -2.65 4.68 7.23
CA PRO A 100 -3.12 4.72 8.62
C PRO A 100 -3.07 6.13 9.17
N GLY A 101 -4.13 6.53 9.86
CA GLY A 101 -4.24 7.88 10.42
C GLY A 101 -3.19 8.19 11.49
N HIS A 102 -2.67 7.16 12.18
CA HIS A 102 -1.67 7.37 13.23
C HIS A 102 -0.35 7.95 12.70
N LEU A 103 -0.11 7.89 11.39
CA LEU A 103 1.04 8.54 10.78
C LEU A 103 0.92 10.08 10.85
N PHE A 104 -0.28 10.58 11.06
CA PHE A 104 -0.57 12.02 11.09
C PHE A 104 -0.96 12.53 12.47
N MET A 105 -1.27 11.63 13.40
CA MET A 105 -1.84 11.99 14.70
C MET A 105 -1.06 11.31 15.81
N GLU A 106 -0.53 12.10 16.72
CA GLU A 106 0.14 11.58 17.89
C GLU A 106 -0.89 10.98 18.86
N GLY A 107 -0.49 9.95 19.58
CA GLY A 107 -1.30 9.35 20.61
C GLY A 107 -2.37 8.37 20.15
N VAL A 108 -2.46 8.12 18.85
CA VAL A 108 -3.38 7.12 18.31
C VAL A 108 -2.71 5.74 18.38
N ALA A 109 -3.35 4.82 19.07
CA ALA A 109 -2.83 3.47 19.23
C ALA A 109 -2.94 2.66 17.94
N TRP A 110 -2.00 1.76 17.73
CA TRP A 110 -2.00 0.86 16.57
C TRP A 110 -3.27 0.03 16.45
N GLY A 111 -3.93 -0.29 17.56
CA GLY A 111 -5.20 -1.03 17.55
C GLY A 111 -6.35 -0.31 16.85
N THR A 112 -6.21 0.97 16.54
CA THR A 112 -7.23 1.75 15.84
C THR A 112 -6.95 1.91 14.36
N ILE A 113 -5.94 1.22 13.83
CA ILE A 113 -5.47 1.38 12.45
C ILE A 113 -6.56 1.11 11.42
N GLU A 114 -7.49 0.20 11.70
CA GLU A 114 -8.60 -0.09 10.80
C GLU A 114 -9.62 1.05 10.74
N ALA A 115 -9.81 1.76 11.85
CA ALA A 115 -10.83 2.78 11.97
C ALA A 115 -10.39 4.17 11.51
N TYR A 116 -9.09 4.47 11.65
CA TYR A 116 -8.58 5.81 11.37
C TYR A 116 -7.66 5.76 10.16
N THR A 117 -8.18 6.24 9.04
CA THR A 117 -7.43 6.24 7.76
C THR A 117 -7.44 7.64 7.17
N VAL A 118 -6.46 7.89 6.32
CA VAL A 118 -6.38 9.11 5.51
C VAL A 118 -6.22 8.70 4.06
N THR A 119 -7.01 9.29 3.17
CA THR A 119 -6.90 9.06 1.73
C THR A 119 -6.17 10.23 1.10
N VAL A 120 -5.10 9.94 0.39
CA VAL A 120 -4.22 10.96 -0.20
C VAL A 120 -3.93 10.65 -1.66
N SER A 121 -3.35 11.64 -2.36
CA SER A 121 -2.82 11.42 -3.71
C SER A 121 -1.50 10.65 -3.64
N PRO A 122 -1.04 10.05 -4.76
CA PRO A 122 0.31 9.48 -4.80
C PRO A 122 1.39 10.49 -4.42
N GLU A 123 1.26 11.74 -4.86
CA GLU A 123 2.23 12.79 -4.56
C GLU A 123 2.34 13.03 -3.06
N MET A 124 1.20 13.07 -2.36
CA MET A 124 1.20 13.22 -0.91
C MET A 124 1.78 11.97 -0.24
N PHE A 125 1.48 10.79 -0.76
CA PHE A 125 2.08 9.55 -0.24
C PHE A 125 3.61 9.62 -0.30
N TYR A 126 4.19 10.08 -1.41
CA TYR A 126 5.64 10.19 -1.52
C TYR A 126 6.22 11.12 -0.47
N SER A 127 5.55 12.25 -0.20
CA SER A 127 5.98 13.19 0.84
C SER A 127 5.90 12.56 2.23
N VAL A 128 4.81 11.87 2.53
CA VAL A 128 4.63 11.18 3.81
C VAL A 128 5.70 10.10 3.99
N TYR A 129 5.98 9.35 2.92
CA TYR A 129 7.01 8.32 2.96
C TYR A 129 8.36 8.92 3.35
N ARG A 130 8.77 10.00 2.68
CA ARG A 130 10.05 10.64 2.94
C ARG A 130 10.17 11.19 4.36
N GLU A 131 9.11 11.81 4.85
CA GLU A 131 9.16 12.52 6.12
C GLU A 131 8.84 11.66 7.33
N LYS A 132 7.97 10.67 7.18
CA LYS A 132 7.44 9.93 8.32
C LYS A 132 7.73 8.44 8.32
N ILE A 133 8.08 7.88 7.19
CA ILE A 133 8.28 6.43 7.05
C ILE A 133 9.74 6.10 6.80
N MET A 134 10.37 6.76 5.85
CA MET A 134 11.73 6.47 5.43
C MET A 134 12.76 6.68 6.54
N GLU A 135 12.62 7.71 7.33
CA GLU A 135 13.54 8.02 8.42
C GLU A 135 13.25 7.23 9.69
N GLY A 136 12.33 6.34 9.57
CA GLY A 136 12.04 5.26 10.48
C GLY A 136 12.27 5.49 11.95
N PRO A 137 11.63 6.49 12.58
CA PRO A 137 11.62 6.37 14.01
C PRO A 137 10.94 5.07 14.31
N SER A 138 11.53 4.38 15.24
CA SER A 138 10.94 3.23 15.82
C SER A 138 9.42 3.37 15.87
N PHE A 139 8.73 2.58 15.09
CA PHE A 139 7.30 2.36 15.25
C PHE A 139 7.05 1.44 16.44
N CYS A 140 7.94 1.45 17.36
CA CYS A 140 7.79 0.72 18.60
C CYS A 140 6.98 1.52 19.58
#